data_68fe66705470666c1e82c5c4fe5d0504
#
_entry.id   68fe66705470666c1e82c5c4fe5d0504
#
_cell.length_a   1.000
_cell.length_b   1.000
_cell.length_c   1.000
_cell.angle_alpha   90.00
_cell.angle_beta   90.00
_cell.angle_gamma   90.00
#
_symmetry.space_group_name_H-M   'P 1'
#
loop_
_entity.id
_entity.type
_entity.pdbx_description
1 polymer ?
#
loop_
_entity_poly.entity_id
_entity_poly.type
_entity_poly.pdbx_seq_one_letter_code
_entity_poly.pdbx_strand_id
1 'polypeptide(L)'
;MKQLFVKIPRERIGVLIGQNGSVKDYIQKKLPVKLDIDSESGDVTITLREDAEDPSLLFRAKDVVLAIGRGFSPERAFKLLESEDCMLDIIDLREILGKSESEIRRIKGRIIGRDGKAREMIEELSGASVSVYGHTVAIIGDVEQVNVAREAINMLIDGSQHSTVYRFLQRKKQELKRRRLELWEGGTLLPESR
;
A
#
# COMPACT_ATOMS: atom_id res chain seq x y z
N MET A 1 21.07 -17.05 9.59
CA MET A 1 20.45 -15.70 9.77
C MET A 1 19.73 -15.32 8.48
N LYS A 2 18.39 -15.08 8.51
CA LYS A 2 17.64 -14.65 7.32
C LYS A 2 17.58 -13.14 7.31
N GLN A 3 18.02 -12.52 6.19
CA GLN A 3 18.08 -11.07 6.03
C GLN A 3 17.49 -10.64 4.70
N LEU A 4 16.90 -9.45 4.67
CA LEU A 4 16.49 -8.74 3.46
C LEU A 4 17.11 -7.34 3.45
N PHE A 5 17.44 -6.87 2.26
CA PHE A 5 17.99 -5.54 2.04
C PHE A 5 16.96 -4.73 1.26
N VAL A 6 16.69 -3.53 1.75
CA VAL A 6 15.74 -2.59 1.15
C VAL A 6 16.39 -1.24 1.04
N LYS A 7 16.24 -0.56 -0.07
CA LYS A 7 16.68 0.81 -0.24
C LYS A 7 15.49 1.76 -0.25
N ILE A 8 15.53 2.79 0.58
CA ILE A 8 14.55 3.85 0.64
C ILE A 8 15.18 5.22 0.38
N PRO A 9 14.42 6.22 -0.10
CA PRO A 9 14.91 7.57 -0.25
C PRO A 9 15.44 8.14 1.08
N ARG A 10 16.54 8.87 1.03
CA ARG A 10 17.18 9.45 2.24
C ARG A 10 16.24 10.34 3.03
N GLU A 11 15.42 11.13 2.35
CA GLU A 11 14.42 11.99 2.98
C GLU A 11 13.33 11.23 3.75
N ARG A 12 13.18 9.93 3.52
CA ARG A 12 12.22 9.08 4.22
C ARG A 12 12.82 8.32 5.42
N ILE A 13 14.11 8.34 5.58
CA ILE A 13 14.80 7.66 6.70
C ILE A 13 14.34 8.21 8.05
N GLY A 14 14.25 9.54 8.17
CA GLY A 14 13.78 10.17 9.39
C GLY A 14 12.37 9.75 9.77
N VAL A 15 11.48 9.53 8.78
CA VAL A 15 10.13 9.02 8.99
C VAL A 15 10.14 7.56 9.45
N LEU A 16 11.01 6.72 8.86
CA LEU A 16 11.16 5.32 9.24
C LEU A 16 11.72 5.15 10.66
N ILE A 17 12.66 6.00 11.07
CA ILE A 17 13.19 6.00 12.43
C ILE A 17 12.12 6.53 13.40
N GLY A 18 11.47 7.63 13.04
CA GLY A 18 10.52 8.33 13.89
C GLY A 18 11.19 9.16 14.98
N GLN A 19 10.38 9.95 15.70
CA GLN A 19 10.88 10.74 16.81
C GLN A 19 11.43 9.82 17.92
N ASN A 20 12.70 10.02 18.29
CA ASN A 20 13.42 9.19 19.26
C ASN A 20 13.41 7.67 18.94
N GLY A 21 13.32 7.30 17.67
CA GLY A 21 13.30 5.90 17.27
C GLY A 21 11.94 5.21 17.35
N SER A 22 10.89 5.95 17.66
CA SER A 22 9.57 5.39 17.99
C SER A 22 8.96 4.50 16.89
N VAL A 23 9.14 4.85 15.61
CA VAL A 23 8.59 4.08 14.48
C VAL A 23 9.36 2.78 14.30
N LYS A 24 10.69 2.86 14.29
CA LYS A 24 11.59 1.70 14.24
C LYS A 24 11.29 0.72 15.37
N ASP A 25 11.20 1.23 16.60
CA ASP A 25 10.93 0.41 17.80
C ASP A 25 9.56 -0.23 17.74
N TYR A 26 8.54 0.48 17.22
CA TYR A 26 7.20 -0.07 17.05
C TYR A 26 7.22 -1.27 16.08
N ILE A 27 7.90 -1.16 14.95
CA ILE A 27 8.03 -2.25 13.98
C ILE A 27 8.72 -3.46 14.62
N GLN A 28 9.84 -3.24 15.32
CA GLN A 28 10.63 -4.29 15.98
C GLN A 28 9.90 -4.93 17.18
N LYS A 29 8.94 -4.23 17.77
CA LYS A 29 8.07 -4.75 18.83
C LYS A 29 6.95 -5.61 18.28
N LYS A 30 6.40 -5.24 17.11
CA LYS A 30 5.29 -5.96 16.47
C LYS A 30 5.75 -7.18 15.68
N LEU A 31 6.94 -7.13 15.14
CA LEU A 31 7.50 -8.20 14.32
C LEU A 31 8.84 -8.70 14.92
N PRO A 32 9.15 -10.00 14.81
CA PRO A 32 10.40 -10.57 15.32
C PRO A 32 11.58 -10.22 14.39
N VAL A 33 11.82 -8.95 14.16
CA VAL A 33 12.89 -8.45 13.28
C VAL A 33 13.75 -7.40 13.98
N LYS A 34 14.97 -7.24 13.47
CA LYS A 34 15.87 -6.13 13.78
C LYS A 34 16.05 -5.29 12.52
N LEU A 35 15.94 -3.98 12.64
CA LEU A 35 16.16 -3.01 11.57
C LEU A 35 17.50 -2.28 11.81
N ASP A 36 18.42 -2.46 10.90
CA ASP A 36 19.67 -1.68 10.83
C ASP A 36 19.57 -0.72 9.64
N ILE A 37 19.58 0.59 9.96
CA ILE A 37 19.31 1.67 8.99
C ILE A 37 20.57 2.48 8.81
N ASP A 38 21.09 2.52 7.57
CA ASP A 38 22.15 3.43 7.18
C ASP A 38 21.56 4.76 6.71
N SER A 39 21.75 5.77 7.52
CA SER A 39 21.21 7.12 7.24
C SER A 39 21.91 7.84 6.09
N GLU A 40 23.10 7.42 5.70
CA GLU A 40 23.85 8.06 4.61
C GLU A 40 23.45 7.48 3.24
N SER A 41 23.33 6.16 3.16
CA SER A 41 23.02 5.48 1.90
C SER A 41 21.52 5.28 1.66
N GLY A 42 20.71 5.22 2.71
CA GLY A 42 19.30 4.84 2.64
C GLY A 42 19.08 3.32 2.61
N ASP A 43 20.12 2.55 2.88
CA ASP A 43 20.04 1.10 2.93
C ASP A 43 19.47 0.65 4.29
N VAL A 44 18.50 -0.25 4.24
CA VAL A 44 17.87 -0.84 5.41
C VAL A 44 18.08 -2.34 5.37
N THR A 45 18.76 -2.87 6.37
CA THR A 45 18.91 -4.31 6.57
C THR A 45 17.87 -4.78 7.57
N ILE A 46 17.03 -5.71 7.15
CA ILE A 46 16.00 -6.33 7.96
C ILE A 46 16.47 -7.73 8.29
N THR A 47 16.72 -8.00 9.55
CA THR A 47 17.20 -9.31 10.04
C THR A 47 16.10 -9.98 10.86
N LEU A 48 15.74 -11.22 10.49
CA LEU A 48 14.83 -12.03 11.28
C LEU A 48 15.52 -12.50 12.57
N ARG A 49 14.86 -12.34 13.71
CA ARG A 49 15.38 -12.85 14.99
C ARG A 49 15.36 -14.38 15.00
N GLU A 50 16.25 -14.97 15.77
CA GLU A 50 16.42 -16.42 15.85
C GLU A 50 15.23 -17.13 16.52
N ASP A 51 14.51 -16.41 17.39
CA ASP A 51 13.31 -16.87 18.08
C ASP A 51 12.03 -16.81 17.23
N ALA A 52 12.14 -16.37 15.97
CA ALA A 52 11.00 -16.23 15.09
C ALA A 52 10.56 -17.58 14.50
N GLU A 53 9.33 -17.98 14.77
CA GLU A 53 8.74 -19.20 14.23
C GLU A 53 8.35 -19.08 12.75
N ASP A 54 7.88 -17.90 12.33
CA ASP A 54 7.39 -17.64 10.97
C ASP A 54 8.34 -16.73 10.16
N PRO A 55 9.04 -17.30 9.16
CA PRO A 55 9.92 -16.54 8.28
C PRO A 55 9.19 -15.53 7.39
N SER A 56 7.87 -15.67 7.16
CA SER A 56 7.10 -14.77 6.30
C SER A 56 7.00 -13.37 6.88
N LEU A 57 7.15 -13.23 8.19
CA LEU A 57 7.15 -11.94 8.89
C LEU A 57 8.29 -11.01 8.46
N LEU A 58 9.37 -11.57 7.91
CA LEU A 58 10.45 -10.80 7.30
C LEU A 58 9.98 -10.02 6.07
N PHE A 59 9.12 -10.63 5.23
CA PHE A 59 8.53 -9.96 4.07
C PHE A 59 7.52 -8.89 4.49
N ARG A 60 6.77 -9.14 5.56
CA ARG A 60 5.85 -8.15 6.12
C ARG A 60 6.60 -6.93 6.65
N ALA A 61 7.71 -7.12 7.32
CA ALA A 61 8.59 -6.02 7.75
C ALA A 61 9.14 -5.24 6.55
N LYS A 62 9.55 -5.93 5.49
CA LYS A 62 9.98 -5.32 4.23
C LYS A 62 8.88 -4.43 3.64
N ASP A 63 7.64 -4.92 3.58
CA ASP A 63 6.52 -4.16 3.01
C ASP A 63 6.22 -2.88 3.81
N VAL A 64 6.29 -2.93 5.14
CA VAL A 64 6.14 -1.73 5.99
C VAL A 64 7.24 -0.72 5.72
N VAL A 65 8.49 -1.16 5.65
CA VAL A 65 9.65 -0.29 5.35
C VAL A 65 9.50 0.33 3.95
N LEU A 66 9.13 -0.46 2.95
CA LEU A 66 8.86 0.03 1.60
C LEU A 66 7.71 1.02 1.56
N ALA A 67 6.60 0.75 2.24
CA ALA A 67 5.44 1.65 2.29
C ALA A 67 5.83 3.03 2.82
N ILE A 68 6.59 3.09 3.91
CA ILE A 68 7.13 4.34 4.45
C ILE A 68 8.09 4.99 3.45
N GLY A 69 8.97 4.23 2.82
CA GLY A 69 9.88 4.72 1.78
C GLY A 69 9.16 5.25 0.54
N ARG A 70 7.94 4.78 0.26
CA ARG A 70 7.09 5.23 -0.85
C ARG A 70 6.06 6.28 -0.46
N GLY A 71 6.26 6.96 0.66
CA GLY A 71 5.55 8.18 1.03
C GLY A 71 4.39 8.00 1.99
N PHE A 72 4.06 6.79 2.43
CA PHE A 72 3.07 6.60 3.48
C PHE A 72 3.56 7.12 4.84
N SER A 73 2.65 7.70 5.62
CA SER A 73 2.92 7.94 7.03
C SER A 73 3.04 6.61 7.78
N PRO A 74 3.75 6.58 8.93
CA PRO A 74 3.85 5.36 9.72
C PRO A 74 2.50 4.75 10.07
N GLU A 75 1.52 5.56 10.47
CA GLU A 75 0.17 5.12 10.85
C GLU A 75 -0.54 4.41 9.70
N ARG A 76 -0.39 4.92 8.48
CA ARG A 76 -0.97 4.30 7.28
C ARG A 76 -0.24 3.03 6.87
N ALA A 77 1.10 3.01 6.98
CA ALA A 77 1.91 1.82 6.72
C ALA A 77 1.65 0.69 7.72
N PHE A 78 1.32 1.02 8.97
CA PHE A 78 1.02 0.05 10.03
C PHE A 78 -0.25 -0.76 9.78
N LYS A 79 -1.13 -0.35 8.87
CA LYS A 79 -2.24 -1.21 8.40
C LYS A 79 -1.75 -2.57 7.90
N LEU A 80 -0.53 -2.63 7.36
CA LEU A 80 0.11 -3.89 6.96
C LEU A 80 0.43 -4.82 8.14
N LEU A 81 0.44 -4.29 9.38
CA LEU A 81 0.67 -5.06 10.61
C LEU A 81 -0.64 -5.45 11.31
N GLU A 82 -1.74 -4.80 10.97
CA GLU A 82 -3.04 -4.98 11.65
C GLU A 82 -3.84 -6.15 11.08
N SER A 83 -3.66 -6.48 9.79
CA SER A 83 -4.38 -7.56 9.11
C SER A 83 -3.44 -8.37 8.23
N GLU A 84 -3.61 -9.70 8.27
CA GLU A 84 -2.86 -10.63 7.41
C GLU A 84 -3.26 -10.51 5.94
N ASP A 85 -4.50 -10.10 5.68
CA ASP A 85 -5.03 -9.91 4.33
C ASP A 85 -4.57 -8.60 3.67
N CYS A 86 -3.98 -7.69 4.47
CA CYS A 86 -3.50 -6.41 3.98
C CYS A 86 -2.16 -6.56 3.26
N MET A 87 -2.08 -6.00 2.06
CA MET A 87 -0.90 -6.07 1.20
C MET A 87 -0.48 -4.70 0.68
N LEU A 88 0.79 -4.61 0.28
CA LEU A 88 1.36 -3.47 -0.42
C LEU A 88 1.52 -3.81 -1.90
N ASP A 89 1.03 -2.93 -2.76
CA ASP A 89 1.28 -2.96 -4.20
C ASP A 89 1.96 -1.66 -4.64
N ILE A 90 2.91 -1.74 -5.55
CA ILE A 90 3.68 -0.59 -6.04
C ILE A 90 3.66 -0.57 -7.56
N ILE A 91 3.21 0.54 -8.12
CA ILE A 91 3.24 0.83 -9.55
C ILE A 91 4.42 1.77 -9.81
N ASP A 92 5.42 1.32 -10.56
CA ASP A 92 6.52 2.17 -11.00
C ASP A 92 6.16 2.84 -12.34
N LEU A 93 5.97 4.16 -12.31
CA LEU A 93 5.62 4.93 -13.49
C LEU A 93 6.74 4.99 -14.54
N ARG A 94 8.00 4.78 -14.13
CA ARG A 94 9.14 4.71 -15.05
C ARG A 94 9.13 3.45 -15.90
N GLU A 95 8.65 2.34 -15.34
CA GLU A 95 8.49 1.09 -16.08
C GLU A 95 7.42 1.21 -17.16
N ILE A 96 6.36 2.00 -16.90
CA ILE A 96 5.23 2.17 -17.83
C ILE A 96 5.49 3.29 -18.84
N LEU A 97 6.00 4.44 -18.39
CA LEU A 97 6.11 5.68 -19.19
C LEU A 97 7.53 5.97 -19.67
N GLY A 98 8.50 5.12 -19.28
CA GLY A 98 9.91 5.40 -19.50
C GLY A 98 10.45 6.50 -18.60
N LYS A 99 11.62 7.05 -18.97
CA LYS A 99 12.34 8.05 -18.14
C LYS A 99 11.90 9.50 -18.39
N SER A 100 10.77 9.73 -19.06
CA SER A 100 10.25 11.07 -19.31
C SER A 100 9.70 11.71 -18.05
N GLU A 101 10.46 12.58 -17.41
CA GLU A 101 10.03 13.27 -16.17
C GLU A 101 8.77 14.15 -16.39
N SER A 102 8.58 14.69 -17.59
CA SER A 102 7.38 15.48 -17.94
C SER A 102 6.13 14.62 -17.98
N GLU A 103 6.20 13.43 -18.60
CA GLU A 103 5.09 12.46 -18.64
C GLU A 103 4.76 11.93 -17.25
N ILE A 104 5.77 11.56 -16.47
CA ILE A 104 5.59 11.10 -15.08
C ILE A 104 4.90 12.19 -14.26
N ARG A 105 5.36 13.44 -14.37
CA ARG A 105 4.73 14.57 -13.67
C ARG A 105 3.28 14.79 -14.09
N ARG A 106 2.99 14.69 -15.39
CA ARG A 106 1.65 14.81 -15.94
C ARG A 106 0.71 13.74 -15.39
N ILE A 107 1.14 12.49 -15.41
CA ILE A 107 0.35 11.35 -14.91
C ILE A 107 0.17 11.42 -13.39
N LYS A 108 1.21 11.77 -12.63
CA LYS A 108 1.08 12.01 -11.18
C LYS A 108 0.04 13.09 -10.88
N GLY A 109 0.05 14.19 -11.65
CA GLY A 109 -0.94 15.25 -11.52
C GLY A 109 -2.37 14.76 -11.75
N ARG A 110 -2.58 13.84 -12.69
CA ARG A 110 -3.88 13.21 -12.94
C ARG A 110 -4.33 12.31 -11.79
N ILE A 111 -3.42 11.50 -11.26
CA ILE A 111 -3.72 10.58 -10.15
C ILE A 111 -4.01 11.33 -8.86
N ILE A 112 -3.27 12.40 -8.58
CA ILE A 112 -3.48 13.25 -7.39
C ILE A 112 -4.76 14.10 -7.57
N GLY A 113 -4.90 14.72 -8.74
CA GLY A 113 -5.99 15.66 -9.03
C GLY A 113 -5.81 17.01 -8.34
N ARG A 114 -6.75 17.94 -8.60
CA ARG A 114 -6.77 19.24 -7.94
C ARG A 114 -6.97 19.07 -6.44
N ASP A 115 -6.07 19.65 -5.66
CA ASP A 115 -6.09 19.60 -4.19
C ASP A 115 -6.16 18.16 -3.61
N GLY A 116 -5.66 17.18 -4.36
CA GLY A 116 -5.66 15.76 -3.94
C GLY A 116 -6.98 15.04 -4.13
N LYS A 117 -7.99 15.66 -4.72
CA LYS A 117 -9.37 15.11 -4.81
C LYS A 117 -9.46 13.80 -5.59
N ALA A 118 -8.69 13.63 -6.66
CA ALA A 118 -8.75 12.39 -7.43
C ALA A 118 -8.20 11.21 -6.60
N ARG A 119 -7.10 11.41 -5.90
CA ARG A 119 -6.55 10.41 -4.98
C ARG A 119 -7.52 10.07 -3.85
N GLU A 120 -8.13 11.08 -3.22
CA GLU A 120 -9.12 10.88 -2.17
C GLU A 120 -10.33 10.08 -2.66
N MET A 121 -10.84 10.36 -3.86
CA MET A 121 -11.94 9.60 -4.47
C MET A 121 -11.55 8.14 -4.73
N ILE A 122 -10.32 7.89 -5.19
CA ILE A 122 -9.82 6.52 -5.37
C ILE A 122 -9.78 5.81 -4.01
N GLU A 123 -9.24 6.44 -2.97
CA GLU A 123 -9.16 5.87 -1.62
C GLU A 123 -10.55 5.58 -1.05
N GLU A 124 -11.46 6.54 -1.12
CA GLU A 124 -12.81 6.42 -0.55
C GLU A 124 -13.65 5.32 -1.24
N LEU A 125 -13.57 5.23 -2.57
CA LEU A 125 -14.40 4.31 -3.34
C LEU A 125 -13.82 2.90 -3.42
N SER A 126 -12.48 2.74 -3.40
CA SER A 126 -11.83 1.44 -3.36
C SER A 126 -11.68 0.87 -1.95
N GLY A 127 -11.60 1.74 -0.94
CA GLY A 127 -11.25 1.39 0.43
C GLY A 127 -9.75 1.20 0.67
N ALA A 128 -8.91 1.29 -0.38
CA ALA A 128 -7.46 1.22 -0.27
C ALA A 128 -6.86 2.56 0.16
N SER A 129 -5.64 2.53 0.68
CA SER A 129 -4.81 3.72 0.90
C SER A 129 -3.85 3.90 -0.28
N VAL A 130 -3.67 5.12 -0.77
CA VAL A 130 -2.83 5.42 -1.94
C VAL A 130 -1.81 6.51 -1.60
N SER A 131 -0.55 6.28 -1.97
CA SER A 131 0.53 7.27 -1.87
C SER A 131 1.19 7.47 -3.23
N VAL A 132 1.29 8.71 -3.67
CA VAL A 132 2.00 9.10 -4.89
C VAL A 132 3.30 9.79 -4.48
N TYR A 133 4.41 9.10 -4.67
CA TYR A 133 5.72 9.57 -4.23
C TYR A 133 6.82 9.25 -5.24
N GLY A 134 7.71 10.22 -5.49
CA GLY A 134 8.78 10.06 -6.49
C GLY A 134 8.19 9.70 -7.86
N HIS A 135 8.56 8.55 -8.38
CA HIS A 135 8.06 7.98 -9.63
C HIS A 135 7.14 6.77 -9.42
N THR A 136 6.65 6.58 -8.20
CA THR A 136 5.82 5.43 -7.84
C THR A 136 4.46 5.83 -7.29
N VAL A 137 3.50 4.93 -7.47
CA VAL A 137 2.21 4.94 -6.79
C VAL A 137 2.12 3.68 -5.96
N ALA A 138 2.00 3.83 -4.65
CA ALA A 138 1.91 2.72 -3.71
C ALA A 138 0.48 2.60 -3.18
N ILE A 139 0.00 1.37 -3.03
CA ILE A 139 -1.37 1.05 -2.64
C ILE A 139 -1.32 0.07 -1.47
N ILE A 140 -2.09 0.33 -0.41
CA ILE A 140 -2.25 -0.57 0.73
C ILE A 140 -3.72 -0.89 0.91
N GLY A 141 -4.05 -2.16 1.03
CA GLY A 141 -5.40 -2.65 1.26
C GLY A 141 -5.47 -4.18 1.19
N ASP A 142 -6.67 -4.73 1.31
CA ASP A 142 -6.88 -6.13 0.96
C ASP A 142 -6.81 -6.35 -0.56
N VAL A 143 -6.82 -7.60 -0.99
CA VAL A 143 -6.67 -7.98 -2.41
C VAL A 143 -7.70 -7.28 -3.30
N GLU A 144 -8.97 -7.21 -2.87
CA GLU A 144 -10.04 -6.59 -3.66
C GLU A 144 -9.86 -5.06 -3.74
N GLN A 145 -9.55 -4.43 -2.62
CA GLN A 145 -9.29 -2.99 -2.53
C GLN A 145 -8.11 -2.58 -3.40
N VAL A 146 -7.01 -3.32 -3.30
CA VAL A 146 -5.80 -3.06 -4.10
C VAL A 146 -6.08 -3.23 -5.58
N ASN A 147 -6.77 -4.29 -5.99
CA ASN A 147 -7.10 -4.51 -7.40
C ASN A 147 -7.98 -3.40 -7.98
N VAL A 148 -9.01 -2.97 -7.25
CA VAL A 148 -9.90 -1.88 -7.68
C VAL A 148 -9.15 -0.55 -7.78
N ALA A 149 -8.32 -0.21 -6.79
CA ALA A 149 -7.51 1.00 -6.81
C ALA A 149 -6.48 0.98 -7.95
N ARG A 150 -5.81 -0.15 -8.17
CA ARG A 150 -4.85 -0.33 -9.25
C ARG A 150 -5.48 -0.17 -10.63
N GLU A 151 -6.67 -0.76 -10.84
CA GLU A 151 -7.40 -0.63 -12.10
C GLU A 151 -7.79 0.83 -12.36
N ALA A 152 -8.29 1.54 -11.36
CA ALA A 152 -8.61 2.97 -11.47
C ALA A 152 -7.37 3.81 -11.82
N ILE A 153 -6.22 3.54 -11.19
CA ILE A 153 -4.97 4.23 -11.47
C ILE A 153 -4.49 3.93 -12.90
N ASN A 154 -4.56 2.69 -13.34
CA ASN A 154 -4.21 2.30 -14.70
C ASN A 154 -5.10 3.01 -15.74
N MET A 155 -6.41 3.12 -15.49
CA MET A 155 -7.31 3.89 -16.35
C MET A 155 -6.87 5.36 -16.48
N LEU A 156 -6.39 5.98 -15.40
CA LEU A 156 -5.86 7.36 -15.44
C LEU A 156 -4.54 7.43 -16.20
N ILE A 157 -3.67 6.44 -16.07
CA ILE A 157 -2.41 6.33 -16.83
C ILE A 157 -2.71 6.23 -18.33
N ASP A 158 -3.70 5.41 -18.70
CA ASP A 158 -4.13 5.18 -20.09
C ASP A 158 -4.92 6.35 -20.69
N GLY A 159 -5.19 7.40 -19.92
CA GLY A 159 -5.81 8.63 -20.40
C GLY A 159 -7.32 8.74 -20.22
N SER A 160 -7.96 7.83 -19.50
CA SER A 160 -9.40 7.90 -19.19
C SER A 160 -9.75 9.17 -18.43
N GLN A 161 -10.92 9.74 -18.71
CA GLN A 161 -11.42 10.91 -17.97
C GLN A 161 -11.72 10.53 -16.51
N HIS A 162 -11.52 11.47 -15.59
CA HIS A 162 -11.81 11.27 -14.17
C HIS A 162 -13.25 10.84 -13.90
N SER A 163 -14.22 11.41 -14.63
CA SER A 163 -15.65 11.03 -14.51
C SER A 163 -15.89 9.54 -14.84
N THR A 164 -15.17 9.00 -15.82
CA THR A 164 -15.24 7.60 -16.20
C THR A 164 -14.66 6.70 -15.11
N VAL A 165 -13.51 7.10 -14.57
CA VAL A 165 -12.86 6.37 -13.45
C VAL A 165 -13.74 6.37 -12.20
N TYR A 166 -14.36 7.50 -11.87
CA TYR A 166 -15.25 7.57 -10.70
C TYR A 166 -16.51 6.72 -10.87
N ARG A 167 -17.11 6.64 -12.06
CA ARG A 167 -18.23 5.73 -12.36
C ARG A 167 -17.81 4.27 -12.22
N PHE A 168 -16.61 3.90 -12.69
CA PHE A 168 -16.04 2.58 -12.51
C PHE A 168 -15.91 2.25 -11.02
N LEU A 169 -15.28 3.13 -10.23
CA LEU A 169 -15.09 2.94 -8.79
C LEU A 169 -16.42 2.80 -8.03
N GLN A 170 -17.42 3.64 -8.35
CA GLN A 170 -18.75 3.58 -7.73
C GLN A 170 -19.44 2.24 -8.02
N ARG A 171 -19.37 1.76 -9.26
CA ARG A 171 -19.89 0.45 -9.65
C ARG A 171 -19.22 -0.68 -8.88
N LYS A 172 -17.89 -0.65 -8.78
CA LYS A 172 -17.13 -1.66 -8.01
C LYS A 172 -17.49 -1.65 -6.54
N LYS A 173 -17.60 -0.48 -5.93
CA LYS A 173 -18.04 -0.35 -4.52
C LYS A 173 -19.42 -0.99 -4.30
N GLN A 174 -20.37 -0.78 -5.22
CA GLN A 174 -21.70 -1.38 -5.14
C GLN A 174 -21.68 -2.90 -5.32
N GLU A 175 -20.88 -3.41 -6.28
CA GLU A 175 -20.69 -4.84 -6.50
C GLU A 175 -20.13 -5.54 -5.25
N LEU A 176 -19.08 -4.98 -4.65
CA LEU A 176 -18.48 -5.52 -3.44
C LEU A 176 -19.46 -5.51 -2.25
N LYS A 177 -20.21 -4.41 -2.10
CA LYS A 177 -21.25 -4.33 -1.07
C LYS A 177 -22.34 -5.41 -1.26
N ARG A 178 -22.81 -5.61 -2.49
CA ARG A 178 -23.81 -6.63 -2.80
C ARG A 178 -23.30 -8.04 -2.51
N ARG A 179 -22.06 -8.38 -2.93
CA ARG A 179 -21.45 -9.70 -2.64
C ARG A 179 -21.37 -9.98 -1.14
N ARG A 180 -20.97 -8.98 -0.34
CA ARG A 180 -20.93 -9.13 1.12
C ARG A 180 -22.30 -9.42 1.70
N LEU A 181 -23.36 -8.75 1.23
CA LEU A 181 -24.74 -8.99 1.69
C LEU A 181 -25.21 -10.40 1.29
N GLU A 182 -24.96 -10.83 0.04
CA GLU A 182 -25.31 -12.17 -0.43
C GLU A 182 -24.63 -13.28 0.38
N LEU A 183 -23.36 -13.09 0.76
CA LEU A 183 -22.63 -14.02 1.62
C LEU A 183 -23.24 -14.09 3.05
N TRP A 184 -23.71 -12.96 3.57
CA TRP A 184 -24.38 -12.91 4.88
C TRP A 184 -25.75 -13.57 4.85
N GLU A 185 -26.54 -13.37 3.81
CA GLU A 185 -27.88 -13.96 3.63
C GLU A 185 -27.80 -15.46 3.31
N GLY A 186 -26.81 -15.89 2.52
CA GLY A 186 -26.56 -17.31 2.20
C GLY A 186 -26.07 -18.15 3.37
N GLY A 187 -25.50 -17.54 4.40
CA GLY A 187 -25.09 -18.21 5.64
C GLY A 187 -26.25 -18.57 6.58
N THR A 188 -27.44 -18.09 6.32
CA THR A 188 -28.64 -18.33 7.16
C THR A 188 -29.47 -19.55 6.71
N LEU A 189 -29.10 -20.21 5.61
CA LEU A 189 -29.79 -21.43 5.13
C LEU A 189 -28.98 -22.68 5.54
N LEU A 190 -28.90 -22.97 6.84
CA LEU A 190 -28.77 -24.36 7.29
C LEU A 190 -30.16 -24.95 7.31
N PRO A 191 -30.48 -26.01 6.54
CA PRO A 191 -31.74 -26.69 6.66
C PRO A 191 -31.78 -27.35 8.05
N GLU A 192 -32.81 -27.00 8.83
CA GLU A 192 -33.16 -27.76 10.02
C GLU A 192 -33.35 -29.22 9.61
N SER A 193 -32.45 -30.08 10.10
CA SER A 193 -32.59 -31.53 9.98
C SER A 193 -33.86 -31.97 10.69
N ARG A 194 -34.80 -32.50 9.94
CA ARG A 194 -35.82 -33.38 10.45
C ARG A 194 -35.29 -34.77 10.74
#